data_e741fd5dcb2e39840d9116fbac61fc32
#
_entry.id   e741fd5dcb2e39840d9116fbac61fc32
#
_cell.length_a   1.000
_cell.length_b   1.000
_cell.length_c   1.000
_cell.angle_alpha   90.00
_cell.angle_beta   90.00
_cell.angle_gamma   90.00
#
_symmetry.space_group_name_H-M   'P 1'
#
loop_
_entity.id
_entity.type
_entity.pdbx_description
1 polymer ?
#
loop_
_entity_poly.entity_id
_entity_poly.type
_entity_poly.pdbx_seq_one_letter_code
_entity_poly.pdbx_strand_id
1 'polypeptide(L)'
;MTVDGDGVLTRTTLLIVLMLLLLTQLPMVRASSTTTTPIQHVIVIMQENHSFDNYFGTYPTANGTLLDSTTAHLQPVDGLRDHICLPYQASCVSPQLSSSDAPSNPEEGQLTYQMDYSDNGSGFANYSGPQSMIYFDYHSVAAYWDYAEEYGLGDKYFASALSTTTPNRLMILGGDTPVSANYGPPPFVSYSRPVMKQLDDSGVSWGYYDYLNASGEPFSTYPLNYLSDVPSQARDKVRSISDLFGELGSGSNLPSVSLVNSLGDFKLTEHPPFNPTMGERWVVSIVNRVMESSFWPTTAIFITWDEGGGYYDHVVPSREFTINHGFTQDLAGLGQRVPLLVISPYSKENFVSDTLLSHLSILHFTEYNWMLPPLDELAAQSNLPLEFFNFSQAPRAPIILGSPSIYPIPYQSLPNGSLPGVPIGFELTSIVAAVILLGYLTRRKTRRSYPLGSGNDEKQTRM
;
A
#
# COMPACT_ATOMS: atom_id res chain seq x y z
N MET A 1 15.24 -39.61 72.28
CA MET A 1 14.05 -39.00 71.71
C MET A 1 14.51 -38.11 70.55
N THR A 2 14.50 -38.64 69.38
CA THR A 2 14.82 -37.95 68.14
C THR A 2 13.49 -37.50 67.58
N VAL A 3 13.30 -36.21 67.46
CA VAL A 3 12.10 -35.60 66.81
C VAL A 3 12.35 -35.54 65.33
N ASP A 4 11.57 -36.34 64.59
CA ASP A 4 11.54 -36.27 63.12
C ASP A 4 10.96 -34.92 62.62
N GLY A 5 11.86 -34.01 62.18
CA GLY A 5 11.51 -32.70 61.67
C GLY A 5 11.17 -32.67 60.18
N ASP A 6 11.25 -33.78 59.45
CA ASP A 6 11.28 -33.79 58.00
C ASP A 6 9.89 -33.75 57.35
N GLY A 7 8.82 -34.07 58.05
CA GLY A 7 7.47 -34.13 57.47
C GLY A 7 6.76 -32.78 57.32
N VAL A 8 7.14 -31.81 58.13
CA VAL A 8 6.50 -30.47 58.10
C VAL A 8 7.13 -29.58 57.04
N LEU A 9 8.45 -29.67 56.84
CA LEU A 9 9.16 -28.91 55.79
C LEU A 9 8.73 -29.34 54.38
N THR A 10 8.55 -30.64 54.14
CA THR A 10 8.12 -31.19 52.84
C THR A 10 6.71 -30.77 52.48
N ARG A 11 5.78 -30.70 53.43
CA ARG A 11 4.40 -30.22 53.17
C ARG A 11 4.35 -28.73 52.84
N THR A 12 5.13 -27.92 53.55
CA THR A 12 5.20 -26.47 53.32
C THR A 12 5.87 -26.18 51.98
N THR A 13 6.93 -26.89 51.61
CA THR A 13 7.60 -26.76 50.33
C THR A 13 6.69 -27.19 49.17
N LEU A 14 5.92 -28.28 49.34
CA LEU A 14 4.97 -28.74 48.37
C LEU A 14 3.82 -27.72 48.12
N LEU A 15 3.32 -27.09 49.19
CA LEU A 15 2.29 -26.05 49.11
C LEU A 15 2.81 -24.78 48.41
N ILE A 16 4.04 -24.38 48.69
CA ILE A 16 4.66 -23.22 48.00
C ILE A 16 4.88 -23.52 46.53
N VAL A 17 5.36 -24.71 46.17
CA VAL A 17 5.52 -25.12 44.77
C VAL A 17 4.17 -25.18 44.03
N LEU A 18 3.14 -25.72 44.71
CA LEU A 18 1.79 -25.78 44.14
C LEU A 18 1.19 -24.37 43.94
N MET A 19 1.43 -23.45 44.88
CA MET A 19 1.01 -22.06 44.80
C MET A 19 1.75 -21.30 43.72
N LEU A 20 3.05 -21.55 43.54
CA LEU A 20 3.83 -20.99 42.42
C LEU A 20 3.38 -21.54 41.06
N LEU A 21 3.04 -22.83 40.97
CA LEU A 21 2.49 -23.44 39.76
C LEU A 21 1.08 -22.91 39.43
N LEU A 22 0.25 -22.59 40.42
CA LEU A 22 -1.05 -21.96 40.24
C LEU A 22 -0.93 -20.50 39.80
N LEU A 23 0.10 -19.78 40.27
CA LEU A 23 0.38 -18.40 39.82
C LEU A 23 0.87 -18.33 38.35
N THR A 24 1.49 -19.39 37.84
CA THR A 24 1.90 -19.48 36.42
C THR A 24 0.75 -19.81 35.48
N GLN A 25 -0.42 -20.21 36.00
CA GLN A 25 -1.63 -20.50 35.24
C GLN A 25 -2.65 -19.38 35.22
N LEU A 26 -2.36 -18.22 35.83
CA LEU A 26 -3.18 -17.06 35.65
C LEU A 26 -3.10 -16.68 34.16
N PRO A 27 -4.24 -16.65 33.44
CA PRO A 27 -4.21 -16.15 32.08
C PRO A 27 -3.56 -14.76 32.17
N MET A 28 -2.50 -14.55 31.40
CA MET A 28 -2.03 -13.19 31.13
C MET A 28 -3.24 -12.44 30.59
N VAL A 29 -3.89 -11.67 31.44
CA VAL A 29 -4.81 -10.64 30.96
C VAL A 29 -3.92 -9.71 30.17
N ARG A 30 -3.91 -9.90 28.84
CA ARG A 30 -3.32 -8.93 27.93
C ARG A 30 -4.02 -7.62 28.26
N ALA A 31 -3.31 -6.67 28.80
CA ALA A 31 -3.82 -5.32 28.95
C ALA A 31 -4.31 -4.93 27.57
N SER A 32 -5.60 -4.69 27.41
CA SER A 32 -6.15 -4.09 26.22
C SER A 32 -5.36 -2.79 26.04
N SER A 33 -4.61 -2.67 24.96
CA SER A 33 -3.91 -1.43 24.67
C SER A 33 -4.97 -0.33 24.60
N THR A 34 -4.87 0.62 25.50
CA THR A 34 -5.80 1.77 25.48
C THR A 34 -5.55 2.56 24.22
N THR A 35 -6.60 2.92 23.50
CA THR A 35 -6.54 3.75 22.31
C THR A 35 -6.92 5.18 22.63
N THR A 36 -6.38 6.14 21.89
CA THR A 36 -6.72 7.58 22.00
C THR A 36 -8.13 7.89 21.50
N THR A 37 -8.61 7.09 20.55
CA THR A 37 -9.95 7.21 19.95
C THR A 37 -10.77 5.95 20.24
N PRO A 38 -12.08 5.91 19.92
CA PRO A 38 -12.87 4.69 20.01
C PRO A 38 -12.45 3.57 19.06
N ILE A 39 -11.51 3.83 18.14
CA ILE A 39 -11.04 2.86 17.15
C ILE A 39 -10.10 1.85 17.81
N GLN A 40 -10.46 0.58 17.73
CA GLN A 40 -9.67 -0.55 18.20
C GLN A 40 -9.09 -1.40 17.06
N HIS A 41 -9.62 -1.20 15.84
CA HIS A 41 -9.19 -1.90 14.64
C HIS A 41 -8.99 -0.88 13.50
N VAL A 42 -7.77 -0.81 13.00
CA VAL A 42 -7.41 -0.07 11.78
C VAL A 42 -7.16 -1.09 10.68
N ILE A 43 -7.91 -0.97 9.58
CA ILE A 43 -7.74 -1.82 8.40
C ILE A 43 -7.30 -0.91 7.25
N VAL A 44 -6.16 -1.21 6.64
CA VAL A 44 -5.66 -0.49 5.48
C VAL A 44 -5.75 -1.42 4.28
N ILE A 45 -6.56 -1.05 3.29
CA ILE A 45 -6.67 -1.75 2.01
C ILE A 45 -5.93 -0.91 0.99
N MET A 46 -4.87 -1.45 0.40
CA MET A 46 -4.04 -0.74 -0.56
C MET A 46 -4.10 -1.43 -1.92
N GLN A 47 -4.70 -0.73 -2.89
CA GLN A 47 -4.80 -1.12 -4.29
C GLN A 47 -3.63 -0.54 -5.10
N GLU A 48 -3.64 -0.67 -6.42
CA GLU A 48 -2.54 -0.28 -7.31
C GLU A 48 -2.97 0.64 -8.44
N ASN A 49 -2.10 1.59 -8.73
CA ASN A 49 -1.96 2.29 -10.00
C ASN A 49 -3.14 3.16 -10.47
N HIS A 50 -3.78 3.91 -9.59
CA HIS A 50 -4.79 4.89 -10.04
C HIS A 50 -4.64 6.24 -9.37
N SER A 51 -4.55 7.30 -10.18
CA SER A 51 -4.55 8.69 -9.69
C SER A 51 -5.93 9.11 -9.20
N PHE A 52 -5.99 10.20 -8.46
CA PHE A 52 -7.27 10.75 -7.99
C PHE A 52 -8.15 11.15 -9.17
N ASP A 53 -7.62 11.90 -10.15
CA ASP A 53 -8.39 12.30 -11.33
C ASP A 53 -8.87 11.13 -12.17
N ASN A 54 -8.15 10.01 -12.16
CA ASN A 54 -8.53 8.82 -12.89
C ASN A 54 -9.82 8.19 -12.35
N TYR A 55 -10.08 8.26 -11.03
CA TYR A 55 -11.28 7.67 -10.40
C TYR A 55 -12.29 8.69 -9.89
N PHE A 56 -11.86 9.86 -9.46
CA PHE A 56 -12.69 10.88 -8.84
C PHE A 56 -12.67 12.22 -9.58
N GLY A 57 -11.94 12.30 -10.69
CA GLY A 57 -11.79 13.56 -11.41
C GLY A 57 -13.11 14.16 -11.91
N THR A 58 -14.16 13.36 -12.05
CA THR A 58 -15.51 13.83 -12.42
C THR A 58 -16.53 13.72 -11.29
N TYR A 59 -16.11 13.31 -10.08
CA TYR A 59 -17.01 13.20 -8.91
C TYR A 59 -17.56 14.58 -8.53
N PRO A 60 -18.84 14.74 -8.17
CA PRO A 60 -19.92 13.75 -8.20
C PRO A 60 -20.72 13.81 -9.52
N THR A 61 -20.11 14.18 -10.62
CA THR A 61 -20.78 14.34 -11.91
C THR A 61 -20.31 13.30 -12.93
N ALA A 62 -21.20 12.88 -13.84
CA ALA A 62 -20.81 12.16 -15.03
C ALA A 62 -20.91 13.11 -16.23
N ASN A 63 -19.85 13.22 -17.04
CA ASN A 63 -19.78 14.12 -18.21
C ASN A 63 -20.17 15.57 -17.89
N GLY A 64 -19.78 16.08 -16.69
CA GLY A 64 -20.09 17.43 -16.24
C GLY A 64 -21.55 17.64 -15.82
N THR A 65 -22.35 16.58 -15.73
CA THR A 65 -23.73 16.63 -15.26
C THR A 65 -23.86 15.81 -13.97
N LEU A 66 -24.52 16.34 -12.96
CA LEU A 66 -24.82 15.58 -11.74
C LEU A 66 -25.53 14.28 -12.11
N LEU A 67 -25.15 13.17 -11.44
CA LEU A 67 -25.70 11.84 -11.70
C LEU A 67 -27.22 11.82 -11.60
N ASP A 68 -27.77 12.53 -10.59
CA ASP A 68 -29.19 12.78 -10.42
C ASP A 68 -29.44 13.97 -9.49
N SER A 69 -30.69 14.28 -9.22
CA SER A 69 -31.05 15.36 -8.28
C SER A 69 -30.65 15.08 -6.83
N THR A 70 -30.37 13.82 -6.48
CA THR A 70 -29.96 13.43 -5.13
C THR A 70 -28.49 13.70 -4.89
N THR A 71 -27.66 13.72 -5.92
CA THR A 71 -26.23 14.01 -5.82
C THR A 71 -25.91 15.51 -5.68
N ALA A 72 -26.90 16.38 -5.86
CA ALA A 72 -26.72 17.84 -5.76
C ALA A 72 -26.24 18.33 -4.37
N HIS A 73 -26.38 17.50 -3.34
CA HIS A 73 -25.92 17.81 -1.98
C HIS A 73 -24.48 17.36 -1.72
N LEU A 74 -23.88 16.58 -2.62
CA LEU A 74 -22.52 16.06 -2.46
C LEU A 74 -21.48 17.18 -2.55
N GLN A 75 -20.44 17.07 -1.74
CA GLN A 75 -19.33 18.02 -1.78
C GLN A 75 -18.50 17.80 -3.04
N PRO A 76 -18.15 18.87 -3.76
CA PRO A 76 -17.27 18.77 -4.92
C PRO A 76 -15.84 18.49 -4.50
N VAL A 77 -15.06 17.95 -5.44
CA VAL A 77 -13.61 17.77 -5.35
C VAL A 77 -12.88 18.73 -6.29
N ASP A 78 -11.58 18.92 -6.09
CA ASP A 78 -10.70 19.52 -7.11
C ASP A 78 -10.43 18.48 -8.19
N GLY A 79 -11.40 18.31 -9.10
CA GLY A 79 -11.39 17.30 -10.14
C GLY A 79 -10.90 17.81 -11.49
N LEU A 80 -11.13 17.01 -12.53
CA LEU A 80 -10.72 17.33 -13.90
C LEU A 80 -11.32 18.67 -14.35
N ARG A 81 -10.45 19.52 -14.89
CA ARG A 81 -10.82 20.85 -15.39
C ARG A 81 -11.22 20.78 -16.85
N ASP A 82 -12.12 21.68 -17.23
CA ASP A 82 -12.48 21.88 -18.64
C ASP A 82 -11.28 22.31 -19.47
N HIS A 83 -11.27 21.89 -20.74
CA HIS A 83 -10.29 22.31 -21.75
C HIS A 83 -8.84 21.85 -21.52
N ILE A 84 -8.60 20.84 -20.69
CA ILE A 84 -7.29 20.22 -20.61
C ILE A 84 -6.98 19.55 -21.96
N CYS A 85 -5.82 19.87 -22.52
CA CYS A 85 -5.29 19.24 -23.71
C CYS A 85 -3.77 19.22 -23.64
N LEU A 86 -3.20 18.07 -23.27
CA LEU A 86 -1.76 17.93 -23.08
C LEU A 86 -1.04 17.67 -24.39
N PRO A 87 0.12 18.28 -24.61
CA PRO A 87 0.90 18.08 -25.83
C PRO A 87 1.21 16.61 -26.09
N TYR A 88 1.00 16.17 -27.32
CA TYR A 88 1.38 14.84 -27.78
C TYR A 88 1.68 14.86 -29.27
N GLN A 89 2.95 14.58 -29.65
CA GLN A 89 3.42 14.67 -31.04
C GLN A 89 3.11 16.05 -31.67
N ALA A 90 2.37 16.09 -32.77
CA ALA A 90 1.97 17.31 -33.45
C ALA A 90 0.57 17.81 -33.04
N SER A 91 -0.02 17.27 -32.01
CA SER A 91 -1.37 17.55 -31.52
C SER A 91 -1.41 17.62 -29.98
N CYS A 92 -2.58 17.43 -29.40
CA CYS A 92 -2.72 17.23 -27.97
C CYS A 92 -3.77 16.16 -27.64
N VAL A 93 -3.75 15.64 -26.41
CA VAL A 93 -4.70 14.66 -25.90
C VAL A 93 -5.42 15.25 -24.69
N SER A 94 -6.74 15.15 -24.69
CA SER A 94 -7.59 15.55 -23.57
C SER A 94 -7.99 14.35 -22.74
N PRO A 95 -8.31 14.54 -21.44
CA PRO A 95 -8.93 13.50 -20.63
C PRO A 95 -10.20 12.95 -21.32
N GLN A 96 -10.35 11.63 -21.30
CA GLN A 96 -11.49 10.95 -21.89
C GLN A 96 -11.95 9.78 -21.03
N LEU A 97 -13.26 9.55 -21.00
CA LEU A 97 -13.82 8.38 -20.33
C LEU A 97 -13.26 7.10 -20.96
N SER A 98 -12.83 6.16 -20.13
CA SER A 98 -12.36 4.87 -20.63
C SER A 98 -13.46 4.16 -21.40
N SER A 99 -13.13 3.70 -22.60
CA SER A 99 -14.02 2.88 -23.43
C SER A 99 -13.84 1.38 -23.19
N SER A 100 -13.01 1.00 -22.24
CA SER A 100 -12.63 -0.38 -21.97
C SER A 100 -12.54 -0.65 -20.47
N ASP A 101 -13.04 -1.80 -20.06
CA ASP A 101 -12.85 -2.35 -18.70
C ASP A 101 -11.45 -2.94 -18.49
N ALA A 102 -10.63 -3.03 -19.52
CA ALA A 102 -9.25 -3.47 -19.49
C ALA A 102 -8.38 -2.43 -20.21
N PRO A 103 -8.08 -1.32 -19.55
CA PRO A 103 -7.33 -0.23 -20.15
C PRO A 103 -5.88 -0.63 -20.41
N SER A 104 -5.27 0.02 -21.41
CA SER A 104 -3.84 -0.13 -21.63
C SER A 104 -3.07 0.49 -20.47
N ASN A 105 -2.00 -0.18 -20.04
CA ASN A 105 -1.13 0.32 -18.99
C ASN A 105 -0.37 1.57 -19.47
N PRO A 106 -0.38 2.69 -18.74
CA PRO A 106 0.55 3.78 -18.99
C PRO A 106 2.00 3.34 -18.74
N GLU A 107 2.98 4.09 -19.24
CA GLU A 107 4.37 3.87 -18.88
C GLU A 107 4.60 4.29 -17.44
N GLU A 108 5.25 3.42 -16.69
CA GLU A 108 5.49 3.58 -15.26
C GLU A 108 6.98 3.76 -14.96
N GLY A 109 7.26 4.36 -13.83
CA GLY A 109 8.62 4.47 -13.32
C GLY A 109 8.94 5.84 -12.74
N GLN A 110 9.88 5.87 -11.80
CA GLN A 110 10.29 7.10 -11.12
C GLN A 110 10.62 8.24 -12.10
N LEU A 111 11.44 7.97 -13.11
CA LEU A 111 11.83 8.98 -14.09
C LEU A 111 10.65 9.41 -14.97
N THR A 112 9.80 8.48 -15.36
CA THR A 112 8.58 8.76 -16.12
C THR A 112 7.70 9.73 -15.33
N TYR A 113 7.44 9.45 -14.07
CA TYR A 113 6.61 10.29 -13.21
C TYR A 113 7.21 11.68 -12.95
N GLN A 114 8.53 11.78 -12.82
CA GLN A 114 9.19 13.08 -12.75
C GLN A 114 9.01 13.89 -14.05
N MET A 115 9.02 13.23 -15.19
CA MET A 115 8.82 13.86 -16.48
C MET A 115 7.34 14.18 -16.75
N ASP A 116 6.40 13.39 -16.25
CA ASP A 116 4.97 13.66 -16.30
C ASP A 116 4.62 14.99 -15.64
N TYR A 117 5.24 15.27 -14.49
CA TYR A 117 5.04 16.53 -13.77
C TYR A 117 5.97 17.67 -14.22
N SER A 118 6.76 17.47 -15.27
CA SER A 118 7.49 18.56 -15.90
C SER A 118 6.52 19.61 -16.49
N ASP A 119 6.98 20.85 -16.61
CA ASP A 119 6.18 21.96 -17.14
C ASP A 119 4.75 21.99 -16.55
N ASN A 120 4.68 21.90 -15.23
CA ASN A 120 3.41 21.95 -14.48
C ASN A 120 2.42 20.84 -14.83
N GLY A 121 2.90 19.60 -14.98
CA GLY A 121 2.06 18.42 -15.23
C GLY A 121 1.66 18.22 -16.70
N SER A 122 2.36 18.85 -17.64
CA SER A 122 2.05 18.71 -19.06
C SER A 122 2.68 17.47 -19.72
N GLY A 123 3.46 16.68 -18.99
CA GLY A 123 4.27 15.60 -19.55
C GLY A 123 3.53 14.28 -19.79
N PHE A 124 2.42 14.03 -19.10
CA PHE A 124 1.75 12.72 -19.06
C PHE A 124 1.50 12.08 -20.42
N ALA A 125 0.89 12.80 -21.34
CA ALA A 125 0.61 12.25 -22.68
C ALA A 125 1.88 11.87 -23.45
N ASN A 126 3.01 12.54 -23.18
CA ASN A 126 4.27 12.27 -23.87
C ASN A 126 5.10 11.15 -23.19
N TYR A 127 5.11 11.09 -21.87
CA TYR A 127 5.99 10.18 -21.12
C TYR A 127 5.26 8.94 -20.62
N SER A 128 4.12 9.07 -19.98
CA SER A 128 3.28 7.91 -19.64
C SER A 128 2.41 7.44 -20.82
N GLY A 129 2.34 8.25 -21.89
CA GLY A 129 1.63 7.91 -23.12
C GLY A 129 0.18 8.41 -23.14
N PRO A 130 -0.47 8.42 -24.32
CA PRO A 130 -1.82 8.97 -24.47
C PRO A 130 -2.88 8.21 -23.64
N GLN A 131 -2.63 6.94 -23.29
CA GLN A 131 -3.48 6.12 -22.40
C GLN A 131 -3.49 6.64 -20.98
N SER A 132 -2.53 7.46 -20.56
CA SER A 132 -2.54 8.12 -19.26
C SER A 132 -3.72 9.07 -19.06
N MET A 133 -4.30 9.54 -20.17
CA MET A 133 -5.35 10.55 -20.18
C MET A 133 -6.77 9.97 -20.09
N ILE A 134 -6.94 8.68 -19.78
CA ILE A 134 -8.26 8.12 -19.52
C ILE A 134 -8.67 8.34 -18.06
N TYR A 135 -9.99 8.39 -17.85
CA TYR A 135 -10.58 8.36 -16.52
C TYR A 135 -11.77 7.38 -16.47
N PHE A 136 -12.14 6.98 -15.28
CA PHE A 136 -13.35 6.21 -14.99
C PHE A 136 -14.37 7.11 -14.30
N ASP A 137 -15.63 6.81 -14.45
CA ASP A 137 -16.72 7.51 -13.79
C ASP A 137 -17.52 6.55 -12.90
N TYR A 138 -18.63 7.05 -12.34
CA TYR A 138 -19.54 6.26 -11.50
C TYR A 138 -19.90 4.89 -12.10
N HIS A 139 -20.06 4.77 -13.42
CA HIS A 139 -20.47 3.51 -14.04
C HIS A 139 -19.41 2.38 -13.90
N SER A 140 -18.17 2.75 -13.71
CA SER A 140 -17.06 1.80 -13.62
C SER A 140 -16.61 1.57 -12.19
N VAL A 141 -16.71 2.58 -11.31
CA VAL A 141 -16.21 2.56 -9.93
C VAL A 141 -17.28 3.07 -8.94
N ALA A 142 -18.53 2.63 -9.16
CA ALA A 142 -19.71 3.10 -8.45
C ALA A 142 -19.59 2.95 -6.93
N ALA A 143 -19.09 1.84 -6.44
CA ALA A 143 -19.02 1.60 -5.01
C ALA A 143 -18.00 2.51 -4.30
N TYR A 144 -16.93 2.91 -4.98
CA TYR A 144 -16.00 3.89 -4.41
C TYR A 144 -16.66 5.27 -4.28
N TRP A 145 -17.48 5.66 -5.27
CA TRP A 145 -18.25 6.90 -5.19
C TRP A 145 -19.34 6.84 -4.12
N ASP A 146 -20.04 5.70 -3.98
CA ASP A 146 -21.02 5.46 -2.94
C ASP A 146 -20.35 5.55 -1.53
N TYR A 147 -19.12 5.01 -1.38
CA TYR A 147 -18.36 5.17 -0.14
C TYR A 147 -17.92 6.62 0.11
N ALA A 148 -17.61 7.39 -0.92
CA ALA A 148 -17.31 8.82 -0.77
C ALA A 148 -18.53 9.62 -0.35
N GLU A 149 -19.73 9.27 -0.86
CA GLU A 149 -21.00 9.86 -0.45
C GLU A 149 -21.33 9.55 1.02
N GLU A 150 -21.19 8.31 1.41
CA GLU A 150 -21.61 7.83 2.73
C GLU A 150 -20.56 8.09 3.83
N TYR A 151 -19.33 8.33 3.48
CA TYR A 151 -18.21 8.47 4.42
C TYR A 151 -17.30 9.63 4.01
N GLY A 152 -15.96 9.46 4.12
CA GLY A 152 -15.00 10.50 3.84
C GLY A 152 -14.12 10.23 2.64
N LEU A 153 -13.89 11.26 1.82
CA LEU A 153 -12.98 11.27 0.67
C LEU A 153 -11.85 12.29 0.88
N GLY A 154 -10.62 11.88 0.68
CA GLY A 154 -9.46 12.76 0.74
C GLY A 154 -9.16 13.35 -0.63
N ASP A 155 -9.43 14.65 -0.81
CA ASP A 155 -9.20 15.38 -2.07
C ASP A 155 -7.72 15.76 -2.26
N LYS A 156 -6.97 15.90 -1.16
CA LYS A 156 -5.53 16.21 -1.17
C LYS A 156 -4.72 15.11 -0.48
N TYR A 157 -4.93 13.88 -0.93
CA TYR A 157 -4.15 12.74 -0.47
C TYR A 157 -3.19 12.29 -1.57
N PHE A 158 -1.93 12.08 -1.19
CA PHE A 158 -0.84 11.82 -2.12
C PHE A 158 -0.11 10.53 -1.76
N ALA A 159 0.40 9.83 -2.75
CA ALA A 159 1.47 8.88 -2.53
C ALA A 159 2.63 9.57 -1.80
N SER A 160 3.36 8.83 -0.96
CA SER A 160 4.41 9.44 -0.13
C SER A 160 5.76 9.57 -0.85
N ALA A 161 5.87 9.01 -2.06
CA ALA A 161 7.04 9.15 -2.90
C ALA A 161 6.61 9.29 -4.36
N LEU A 162 7.27 10.16 -5.13
CA LEU A 162 7.08 10.25 -6.57
C LEU A 162 7.80 9.08 -7.25
N SER A 163 7.24 7.90 -7.07
CA SER A 163 7.80 6.63 -7.52
C SER A 163 6.72 5.55 -7.59
N THR A 164 7.15 4.33 -7.82
CA THR A 164 6.35 3.13 -8.03
C THR A 164 5.92 2.46 -6.72
N THR A 165 5.31 1.29 -6.81
CA THR A 165 4.72 0.49 -5.74
C THR A 165 5.61 0.29 -4.51
N THR A 166 6.85 -0.24 -4.67
CA THR A 166 7.70 -0.60 -3.52
C THR A 166 8.04 0.59 -2.63
N PRO A 167 8.54 1.71 -3.16
CA PRO A 167 8.82 2.88 -2.34
C PRO A 167 7.60 3.32 -1.54
N ASN A 168 6.44 3.41 -2.15
CA ASN A 168 5.22 3.89 -1.52
C ASN A 168 4.69 2.94 -0.45
N ARG A 169 4.73 1.62 -0.71
CA ARG A 169 4.34 0.63 0.30
C ARG A 169 5.31 0.53 1.47
N LEU A 170 6.60 0.81 1.25
CA LEU A 170 7.58 0.91 2.33
C LEU A 170 7.36 2.17 3.18
N MET A 171 6.91 3.27 2.59
CA MET A 171 6.59 4.50 3.35
C MET A 171 5.49 4.25 4.38
N ILE A 172 4.40 3.60 4.02
CA ILE A 172 3.33 3.30 4.99
C ILE A 172 3.74 2.28 6.06
N LEU A 173 4.69 1.39 5.73
CA LEU A 173 5.18 0.38 6.65
C LEU A 173 6.27 0.89 7.58
N GLY A 174 7.09 1.82 7.13
CA GLY A 174 8.34 2.17 7.79
C GLY A 174 8.62 3.66 7.97
N GLY A 175 7.75 4.53 7.47
CA GLY A 175 7.98 5.98 7.49
C GLY A 175 9.02 6.45 6.47
N ASP A 176 9.77 5.50 5.89
CA ASP A 176 10.91 5.76 5.02
C ASP A 176 11.01 4.68 3.93
N THR A 177 11.67 5.00 2.82
CA THR A 177 12.00 4.05 1.77
C THR A 177 13.46 4.19 1.33
N PRO A 178 14.27 3.13 1.45
CA PRO A 178 15.65 3.14 0.97
C PRO A 178 15.77 2.82 -0.54
N VAL A 179 14.64 2.59 -1.21
CA VAL A 179 14.60 2.24 -2.64
C VAL A 179 13.84 3.28 -3.42
N SER A 180 14.28 3.53 -4.64
CA SER A 180 13.69 4.55 -5.53
C SER A 180 12.72 3.96 -6.55
N ALA A 181 12.64 2.63 -6.67
CA ALA A 181 11.79 1.94 -7.64
C ALA A 181 11.55 0.49 -7.20
N ASN A 182 10.72 -0.25 -7.95
CA ASN A 182 10.36 -1.63 -7.68
C ASN A 182 11.51 -2.64 -7.79
N TYR A 183 12.66 -2.22 -8.29
CA TYR A 183 13.73 -3.12 -8.68
C TYR A 183 14.95 -2.97 -7.79
N GLY A 184 15.49 -4.09 -7.40
CA GLY A 184 16.73 -4.20 -6.65
C GLY A 184 16.78 -5.52 -5.87
N PRO A 185 17.95 -5.99 -5.44
CA PRO A 185 18.04 -7.18 -4.62
C PRO A 185 17.61 -6.88 -3.19
N PRO A 186 16.60 -7.57 -2.63
CA PRO A 186 16.30 -7.53 -1.19
C PRO A 186 17.39 -8.27 -0.39
N PRO A 187 17.49 -8.05 0.94
CA PRO A 187 16.71 -7.14 1.78
C PRO A 187 17.36 -5.75 1.88
N PHE A 188 16.52 -4.71 2.08
CA PHE A 188 17.00 -3.31 2.19
C PHE A 188 16.72 -2.67 3.55
N VAL A 189 15.70 -3.13 4.27
CA VAL A 189 15.25 -2.53 5.52
C VAL A 189 15.31 -3.57 6.62
N SER A 190 15.98 -3.28 7.73
CA SER A 190 15.92 -4.13 8.92
C SER A 190 14.51 -4.11 9.51
N TYR A 191 14.00 -5.26 9.92
CA TYR A 191 12.72 -5.40 10.62
C TYR A 191 12.65 -4.57 11.92
N SER A 192 13.76 -4.10 12.42
CA SER A 192 13.78 -3.22 13.60
C SER A 192 13.17 -1.83 13.36
N ARG A 193 12.93 -1.44 12.11
CA ARG A 193 12.45 -0.10 11.74
C ARG A 193 10.95 -0.01 11.43
N PRO A 194 10.27 -1.00 10.80
CA PRO A 194 8.89 -0.84 10.38
C PRO A 194 7.90 -0.81 11.54
N VAL A 195 6.73 -0.26 11.26
CA VAL A 195 5.61 -0.14 12.20
C VAL A 195 5.23 -1.48 12.85
N MET A 196 5.36 -2.58 12.11
CA MET A 196 5.08 -3.92 12.64
C MET A 196 5.94 -4.27 13.86
N LYS A 197 7.22 -3.90 13.85
CA LYS A 197 8.11 -4.09 15.01
C LYS A 197 7.72 -3.18 16.17
N GLN A 198 7.35 -1.95 15.90
CA GLN A 198 6.87 -1.00 16.91
C GLN A 198 5.57 -1.49 17.56
N LEU A 199 4.65 -2.04 16.76
CA LEU A 199 3.41 -2.65 17.26
C LEU A 199 3.71 -3.89 18.12
N ASP A 200 4.66 -4.75 17.71
CA ASP A 200 5.09 -5.89 18.49
C ASP A 200 5.66 -5.49 19.87
N ASP A 201 6.55 -4.50 19.88
CA ASP A 201 7.16 -4.00 21.11
C ASP A 201 6.14 -3.39 22.07
N SER A 202 5.07 -2.85 21.54
CA SER A 202 3.98 -2.20 22.29
C SER A 202 2.82 -3.14 22.62
N GLY A 203 2.90 -4.40 22.20
CA GLY A 203 1.84 -5.40 22.41
C GLY A 203 0.56 -5.15 21.62
N VAL A 204 0.61 -4.30 20.58
CA VAL A 204 -0.47 -4.06 19.65
C VAL A 204 -0.47 -5.16 18.59
N SER A 205 -1.60 -5.86 18.44
CA SER A 205 -1.69 -6.96 17.48
C SER A 205 -1.76 -6.42 16.04
N TRP A 206 -1.08 -7.10 15.12
CA TRP A 206 -1.15 -6.76 13.71
C TRP A 206 -1.22 -8.01 12.83
N GLY A 207 -1.73 -7.86 11.61
CA GLY A 207 -1.76 -8.86 10.56
C GLY A 207 -1.50 -8.24 9.20
N TYR A 208 -0.79 -8.98 8.34
CA TYR A 208 -0.62 -8.68 6.94
C TYR A 208 -1.35 -9.75 6.14
N TYR A 209 -2.32 -9.34 5.32
CA TYR A 209 -3.18 -10.25 4.58
C TYR A 209 -2.96 -10.08 3.09
N ASP A 210 -2.76 -11.22 2.42
CA ASP A 210 -2.65 -11.28 0.96
C ASP A 210 -3.07 -12.69 0.49
N TYR A 211 -3.08 -12.92 -0.79
CA TYR A 211 -3.25 -14.27 -1.32
C TYR A 211 -1.99 -15.08 -1.09
N LEU A 212 -2.15 -16.31 -0.63
CA LEU A 212 -1.04 -17.22 -0.39
C LEU A 212 -0.86 -18.16 -1.58
N ASN A 213 0.38 -18.52 -1.87
CA ASN A 213 0.68 -19.56 -2.85
C ASN A 213 0.36 -20.97 -2.31
N ALA A 214 0.51 -21.99 -3.14
CA ALA A 214 0.23 -23.38 -2.76
C ALA A 214 1.12 -23.90 -1.60
N SER A 215 2.21 -23.21 -1.26
CA SER A 215 3.08 -23.53 -0.13
C SER A 215 2.67 -22.82 1.16
N GLY A 216 1.59 -22.02 1.13
CA GLY A 216 1.12 -21.24 2.28
C GLY A 216 1.90 -19.96 2.52
N GLU A 217 2.81 -19.58 1.60
CA GLU A 217 3.50 -18.30 1.63
C GLU A 217 2.69 -17.24 0.87
N PRO A 218 2.79 -15.96 1.23
CA PRO A 218 2.20 -14.90 0.43
C PRO A 218 2.63 -15.05 -1.03
N PHE A 219 1.70 -15.00 -1.94
CA PHE A 219 1.99 -15.14 -3.37
C PHE A 219 2.95 -14.05 -3.83
N SER A 220 2.76 -12.83 -3.32
CA SER A 220 3.71 -11.74 -3.36
C SER A 220 4.19 -11.44 -1.95
N THR A 221 5.45 -11.67 -1.66
CA THR A 221 6.07 -11.22 -0.40
C THR A 221 6.34 -9.72 -0.40
N TYR A 222 5.87 -9.04 -1.39
CA TYR A 222 6.02 -7.63 -1.69
C TYR A 222 5.06 -6.77 -0.84
N PRO A 223 5.49 -5.75 -0.12
CA PRO A 223 6.89 -5.31 0.05
C PRO A 223 7.66 -6.03 1.16
N LEU A 224 7.10 -7.04 1.81
CA LEU A 224 7.70 -7.68 3.00
C LEU A 224 9.04 -8.36 2.69
N ASN A 225 9.28 -8.78 1.44
CA ASN A 225 10.56 -9.35 1.02
C ASN A 225 11.73 -8.35 1.06
N TYR A 226 11.42 -7.04 1.18
CA TYR A 226 12.43 -6.01 1.39
C TYR A 226 12.84 -5.85 2.86
N LEU A 227 12.23 -6.60 3.77
CA LEU A 227 12.56 -6.59 5.18
C LEU A 227 13.56 -7.71 5.49
N SER A 228 14.67 -7.37 6.14
CA SER A 228 15.61 -8.34 6.73
C SER A 228 15.22 -8.67 8.17
N ASP A 229 15.81 -9.75 8.70
CA ASP A 229 15.74 -10.12 10.12
C ASP A 229 14.32 -10.29 10.65
N VAL A 230 13.36 -10.63 9.77
CA VAL A 230 11.96 -10.85 10.18
C VAL A 230 11.89 -12.11 11.03
N PRO A 231 11.53 -11.99 12.32
CA PRO A 231 11.45 -13.17 13.20
C PRO A 231 10.29 -14.09 12.79
N SER A 232 10.39 -15.38 13.14
CA SER A 232 9.34 -16.37 12.81
C SER A 232 7.96 -15.96 13.32
N GLN A 233 7.88 -15.39 14.53
CA GLN A 233 6.62 -14.93 15.13
C GLN A 233 5.96 -13.78 14.33
N ALA A 234 6.75 -12.98 13.63
CA ALA A 234 6.22 -11.96 12.73
C ALA A 234 5.73 -12.57 11.41
N ARG A 235 6.42 -13.61 10.92
CA ARG A 235 5.99 -14.35 9.72
C ARG A 235 4.64 -15.03 9.92
N ASP A 236 4.35 -15.53 11.14
CA ASP A 236 3.07 -16.15 11.50
C ASP A 236 1.88 -15.16 11.47
N LYS A 237 2.17 -13.85 11.36
CA LYS A 237 1.17 -12.80 11.21
C LYS A 237 0.87 -12.44 9.76
N VAL A 238 1.63 -13.01 8.82
CA VAL A 238 1.33 -12.94 7.39
C VAL A 238 0.36 -14.07 7.06
N ARG A 239 -0.86 -13.72 6.65
CA ARG A 239 -2.01 -14.61 6.58
C ARG A 239 -2.73 -14.47 5.26
N SER A 240 -3.62 -15.41 4.97
CA SER A 240 -4.44 -15.37 3.79
C SER A 240 -5.64 -14.44 3.93
N ILE A 241 -6.19 -13.98 2.82
CA ILE A 241 -7.50 -13.30 2.78
C ILE A 241 -8.61 -14.20 3.35
N SER A 242 -8.51 -15.52 3.21
CA SER A 242 -9.44 -16.46 3.83
C SER A 242 -9.39 -16.43 5.36
N ASP A 243 -8.20 -16.23 5.94
CA ASP A 243 -8.05 -16.10 7.39
C ASP A 243 -8.72 -14.81 7.88
N LEU A 244 -8.54 -13.69 7.15
CA LEU A 244 -9.25 -12.44 7.45
C LEU A 244 -10.76 -12.64 7.47
N PHE A 245 -11.32 -13.30 6.45
CA PHE A 245 -12.75 -13.59 6.41
C PHE A 245 -13.20 -14.51 7.54
N GLY A 246 -12.37 -15.48 7.91
CA GLY A 246 -12.62 -16.37 9.06
C GLY A 246 -12.66 -15.61 10.39
N GLU A 247 -11.73 -14.70 10.61
CA GLU A 247 -11.67 -13.84 11.80
C GLU A 247 -12.86 -12.90 11.89
N LEU A 248 -13.20 -12.24 10.79
CA LEU A 248 -14.38 -11.37 10.70
C LEU A 248 -15.68 -12.15 10.94
N GLY A 249 -15.81 -13.35 10.34
CA GLY A 249 -16.99 -14.18 10.49
C GLY A 249 -17.15 -14.81 11.87
N SER A 250 -16.05 -15.12 12.56
CA SER A 250 -16.08 -15.68 13.93
C SER A 250 -16.29 -14.62 15.01
N GLY A 251 -16.08 -13.34 14.67
CA GLY A 251 -16.09 -12.23 15.65
C GLY A 251 -14.96 -12.31 16.67
N SER A 252 -13.85 -12.97 16.32
CA SER A 252 -12.71 -13.16 17.22
C SER A 252 -11.38 -13.07 16.48
N ASN A 253 -10.34 -12.63 17.20
CA ASN A 253 -8.94 -12.59 16.75
C ASN A 253 -8.61 -11.62 15.61
N LEU A 254 -9.50 -10.70 15.22
CA LEU A 254 -9.12 -9.62 14.30
C LEU A 254 -8.01 -8.79 14.94
N PRO A 255 -6.86 -8.58 14.28
CA PRO A 255 -5.80 -7.74 14.82
C PRO A 255 -6.23 -6.28 14.99
N SER A 256 -5.51 -5.57 15.86
CA SER A 256 -5.67 -4.13 16.03
C SER A 256 -5.30 -3.35 14.77
N VAL A 257 -4.28 -3.82 14.03
CA VAL A 257 -3.86 -3.24 12.75
C VAL A 257 -3.82 -4.33 11.69
N SER A 258 -4.55 -4.16 10.60
CA SER A 258 -4.62 -5.09 9.48
C SER A 258 -4.20 -4.39 8.19
N LEU A 259 -3.15 -4.89 7.56
CA LEU A 259 -2.67 -4.44 6.26
C LEU A 259 -3.16 -5.45 5.22
N VAL A 260 -4.03 -5.03 4.32
CA VAL A 260 -4.75 -5.92 3.40
C VAL A 260 -4.36 -5.57 1.96
N ASN A 261 -3.89 -6.57 1.24
CA ASN A 261 -3.39 -6.43 -0.12
C ASN A 261 -4.01 -7.49 -1.04
N SER A 262 -3.96 -7.23 -2.33
CA SER A 262 -4.39 -8.15 -3.39
C SER A 262 -3.25 -8.55 -4.33
N LEU A 263 -2.00 -8.28 -3.95
CA LEU A 263 -0.81 -8.49 -4.78
C LEU A 263 -0.59 -9.94 -5.20
N GLY A 264 -1.12 -10.89 -4.42
CA GLY A 264 -1.08 -12.31 -4.76
C GLY A 264 -2.08 -12.72 -5.84
N ASP A 265 -3.06 -11.89 -6.18
CA ASP A 265 -3.93 -12.05 -7.35
C ASP A 265 -4.07 -10.72 -8.09
N PHE A 266 -3.20 -10.49 -9.05
CA PHE A 266 -3.13 -9.25 -9.82
C PHE A 266 -4.44 -8.81 -10.49
N LYS A 267 -5.39 -9.73 -10.70
CA LYS A 267 -6.71 -9.39 -11.24
C LYS A 267 -7.55 -8.55 -10.29
N LEU A 268 -7.18 -8.53 -9.02
CA LEU A 268 -7.89 -7.84 -7.95
C LEU A 268 -7.18 -6.57 -7.50
N THR A 269 -5.98 -6.30 -8.03
CA THR A 269 -5.17 -5.14 -7.65
C THR A 269 -5.63 -3.84 -8.29
N GLU A 270 -6.42 -3.92 -9.36
CA GLU A 270 -6.77 -2.82 -10.27
C GLU A 270 -5.63 -2.36 -11.20
N HIS A 271 -4.42 -2.92 -11.01
CA HIS A 271 -3.31 -2.62 -11.91
C HIS A 271 -3.67 -2.90 -13.38
N PRO A 272 -3.48 -1.95 -14.29
CA PRO A 272 -3.73 -2.18 -15.71
C PRO A 272 -2.91 -3.36 -16.27
N PRO A 273 -3.43 -4.17 -17.18
CA PRO A 273 -4.71 -4.00 -17.88
C PRO A 273 -5.90 -4.71 -17.22
N PHE A 274 -5.86 -4.99 -15.93
CA PHE A 274 -6.98 -5.65 -15.27
C PHE A 274 -8.15 -4.68 -15.05
N ASN A 275 -9.35 -5.27 -14.97
CA ASN A 275 -10.60 -4.52 -14.83
C ASN A 275 -10.70 -3.91 -13.41
N PRO A 276 -10.75 -2.56 -13.28
CA PRO A 276 -10.88 -1.91 -11.96
C PRO A 276 -12.12 -2.37 -11.19
N THR A 277 -13.23 -2.63 -11.87
CA THR A 277 -14.47 -3.14 -11.23
C THR A 277 -14.26 -4.47 -10.53
N MET A 278 -13.29 -5.29 -10.94
CA MET A 278 -12.99 -6.55 -10.23
C MET A 278 -12.32 -6.27 -8.89
N GLY A 279 -11.35 -5.36 -8.85
CA GLY A 279 -10.70 -4.93 -7.62
C GLY A 279 -11.68 -4.22 -6.69
N GLU A 280 -12.49 -3.30 -7.23
CA GLU A 280 -13.55 -2.63 -6.48
C GLU A 280 -14.50 -3.63 -5.79
N ARG A 281 -15.00 -4.65 -6.52
CA ARG A 281 -15.86 -5.69 -5.94
C ARG A 281 -15.17 -6.48 -4.84
N TRP A 282 -13.89 -6.76 -5.00
CA TRP A 282 -13.09 -7.40 -3.98
C TRP A 282 -13.00 -6.53 -2.72
N VAL A 283 -12.69 -5.25 -2.86
CA VAL A 283 -12.68 -4.27 -1.76
C VAL A 283 -14.05 -4.22 -1.07
N VAL A 284 -15.14 -4.09 -1.83
CA VAL A 284 -16.51 -4.11 -1.30
C VAL A 284 -16.79 -5.37 -0.49
N SER A 285 -16.31 -6.53 -0.94
CA SER A 285 -16.52 -7.78 -0.21
C SER A 285 -15.85 -7.77 1.17
N ILE A 286 -14.68 -7.15 1.30
CA ILE A 286 -13.97 -7.00 2.57
C ILE A 286 -14.72 -5.99 3.46
N VAL A 287 -15.04 -4.82 2.91
CA VAL A 287 -15.72 -3.75 3.66
C VAL A 287 -17.06 -4.25 4.20
N ASN A 288 -17.86 -4.90 3.37
CA ASN A 288 -19.14 -5.49 3.80
C ASN A 288 -18.94 -6.51 4.93
N ARG A 289 -17.93 -7.39 4.81
CA ARG A 289 -17.64 -8.38 5.83
C ARG A 289 -17.21 -7.74 7.16
N VAL A 290 -16.45 -6.64 7.12
CA VAL A 290 -16.12 -5.85 8.32
C VAL A 290 -17.38 -5.24 8.91
N MET A 291 -18.22 -4.63 8.09
CA MET A 291 -19.48 -4.00 8.51
C MET A 291 -20.48 -4.98 9.12
N GLU A 292 -20.53 -6.22 8.62
CA GLU A 292 -21.36 -7.31 9.14
C GLU A 292 -20.78 -7.94 10.42
N SER A 293 -19.52 -7.68 10.75
CA SER A 293 -18.86 -8.27 11.92
C SER A 293 -19.15 -7.51 13.22
N SER A 294 -18.87 -8.18 14.34
CA SER A 294 -18.92 -7.53 15.66
C SER A 294 -17.86 -6.46 15.87
N PHE A 295 -16.88 -6.34 14.97
CA PHE A 295 -15.80 -5.36 15.05
C PHE A 295 -16.18 -3.99 14.48
N TRP A 296 -17.21 -3.92 13.63
CA TRP A 296 -17.63 -2.67 13.00
C TRP A 296 -17.71 -1.47 13.94
N PRO A 297 -18.33 -1.56 15.15
CA PRO A 297 -18.48 -0.41 16.04
C PRO A 297 -17.17 0.25 16.49
N THR A 298 -16.03 -0.39 16.26
CA THR A 298 -14.71 0.10 16.70
C THR A 298 -13.66 0.07 15.59
N THR A 299 -14.09 0.04 14.33
CA THR A 299 -13.20 -0.09 13.18
C THR A 299 -13.09 1.21 12.36
N ALA A 300 -11.90 1.50 11.88
CA ALA A 300 -11.65 2.44 10.79
C ALA A 300 -10.98 1.70 9.63
N ILE A 301 -11.51 1.87 8.41
CA ILE A 301 -10.98 1.33 7.18
C ILE A 301 -10.45 2.49 6.34
N PHE A 302 -9.20 2.39 5.91
CA PHE A 302 -8.58 3.28 4.95
C PHE A 302 -8.39 2.52 3.64
N ILE A 303 -9.02 2.99 2.56
CA ILE A 303 -8.83 2.45 1.22
C ILE A 303 -8.03 3.46 0.43
N THR A 304 -6.91 3.03 -0.15
CA THR A 304 -6.04 3.89 -0.95
C THR A 304 -5.30 3.10 -2.02
N TRP A 305 -4.60 3.81 -2.89
CA TRP A 305 -3.75 3.28 -3.95
C TRP A 305 -2.31 3.64 -3.65
N ASP A 306 -1.39 2.76 -3.95
CA ASP A 306 0.02 2.95 -3.62
C ASP A 306 0.68 4.08 -4.44
N GLU A 307 0.25 4.24 -5.71
CA GLU A 307 0.70 5.31 -6.60
C GLU A 307 -0.27 5.48 -7.77
N GLY A 308 -0.05 6.46 -8.64
CA GLY A 308 -1.02 6.84 -9.69
C GLY A 308 -0.92 6.05 -10.99
N GLY A 309 0.03 5.12 -11.16
CA GLY A 309 0.15 4.26 -12.34
C GLY A 309 0.41 4.98 -13.65
N GLY A 310 1.00 6.18 -13.61
CA GLY A 310 1.17 7.01 -14.79
C GLY A 310 -0.13 7.63 -15.31
N TYR A 311 -1.28 7.42 -14.65
CA TYR A 311 -2.52 8.11 -14.98
C TYR A 311 -2.45 9.59 -14.60
N TYR A 312 -3.02 10.43 -15.46
CA TYR A 312 -3.03 11.86 -15.30
C TYR A 312 -3.71 12.30 -13.99
N ASP A 313 -3.08 13.23 -13.30
CA ASP A 313 -3.69 14.07 -12.29
C ASP A 313 -3.27 15.51 -12.50
N HIS A 314 -4.24 16.44 -12.47
CA HIS A 314 -3.95 17.83 -12.75
C HIS A 314 -3.27 18.56 -11.59
N VAL A 315 -3.25 17.96 -10.39
CA VAL A 315 -2.62 18.53 -9.21
C VAL A 315 -1.16 18.13 -9.17
N VAL A 316 -0.28 19.11 -9.31
CA VAL A 316 1.16 18.89 -9.19
C VAL A 316 1.50 18.68 -7.71
N PRO A 317 2.13 17.54 -7.34
CA PRO A 317 2.47 17.28 -5.95
C PRO A 317 3.42 18.32 -5.38
N SER A 318 3.19 18.71 -4.13
CA SER A 318 4.07 19.63 -3.42
C SER A 318 5.43 18.98 -3.17
N ARG A 319 6.50 19.73 -3.39
CA ARG A 319 7.89 19.33 -3.08
C ARG A 319 8.37 19.88 -1.76
N GLU A 320 7.48 20.33 -0.87
CA GLU A 320 7.85 20.98 0.39
C GLU A 320 8.44 20.00 1.42
N PHE A 321 8.18 18.71 1.29
CA PHE A 321 8.81 17.68 2.11
C PHE A 321 10.12 17.23 1.46
N THR A 322 11.22 17.82 1.87
CA THR A 322 12.56 17.35 1.47
C THR A 322 12.88 16.09 2.27
N ILE A 323 12.58 14.95 1.71
CA ILE A 323 12.99 13.66 2.28
C ILE A 323 14.48 13.49 2.01
N ASN A 324 15.29 13.68 3.03
CA ASN A 324 16.74 13.48 2.97
C ASN A 324 17.06 11.97 3.05
N HIS A 325 16.60 11.21 2.05
CA HIS A 325 17.01 9.82 1.91
C HIS A 325 18.39 9.74 1.30
N GLY A 326 19.33 9.14 1.99
CA GLY A 326 20.74 9.05 1.59
C GLY A 326 21.01 8.43 0.21
N PHE A 327 19.98 8.08 -0.55
CA PHE A 327 20.06 7.50 -1.90
C PHE A 327 19.36 8.32 -2.99
N THR A 328 18.42 9.20 -2.67
CA THR A 328 17.66 9.88 -3.70
C THR A 328 17.21 11.27 -3.25
N GLN A 329 17.97 12.28 -3.62
CA GLN A 329 17.48 13.66 -3.65
C GLN A 329 16.24 13.81 -4.56
N ASP A 330 15.93 12.80 -5.36
CA ASP A 330 14.92 12.80 -6.40
C ASP A 330 13.54 12.30 -5.92
N LEU A 331 13.46 11.66 -4.74
CA LEU A 331 12.19 11.30 -4.07
C LEU A 331 11.71 12.41 -3.11
N ALA A 332 12.39 13.54 -3.10
CA ALA A 332 12.04 14.66 -2.24
C ALA A 332 10.66 15.22 -2.60
N GLY A 333 9.70 15.07 -1.70
CA GLY A 333 8.34 15.57 -1.85
C GLY A 333 7.29 14.46 -1.94
N LEU A 334 6.05 14.87 -2.11
CA LEU A 334 4.93 13.96 -2.31
C LEU A 334 4.97 13.33 -3.71
N GLY A 335 4.41 12.13 -3.82
CA GLY A 335 4.14 11.46 -5.08
C GLY A 335 2.86 11.95 -5.75
N GLN A 336 2.33 11.17 -6.66
CA GLN A 336 1.08 11.45 -7.35
C GLN A 336 -0.08 11.55 -6.36
N ARG A 337 -1.08 12.41 -6.66
CA ARG A 337 -2.33 12.42 -5.93
C ARG A 337 -3.11 11.15 -6.23
N VAL A 338 -3.49 10.42 -5.17
CA VAL A 338 -4.21 9.16 -5.23
C VAL A 338 -5.46 9.23 -4.37
N PRO A 339 -6.50 8.42 -4.59
CA PRO A 339 -7.69 8.45 -3.76
C PRO A 339 -7.42 7.96 -2.32
N LEU A 340 -8.15 8.53 -1.37
CA LEU A 340 -8.29 8.03 0.00
C LEU A 340 -9.75 8.00 0.39
N LEU A 341 -10.27 6.83 0.75
CA LEU A 341 -11.58 6.68 1.37
C LEU A 341 -11.40 6.30 2.85
N VAL A 342 -12.12 6.98 3.73
CA VAL A 342 -12.07 6.74 5.18
C VAL A 342 -13.42 6.28 5.68
N ILE A 343 -13.56 4.98 5.89
CA ILE A 343 -14.82 4.31 6.21
C ILE A 343 -14.82 3.88 7.68
N SER A 344 -15.74 4.41 8.46
CA SER A 344 -15.85 4.09 9.89
C SER A 344 -17.26 4.41 10.38
N PRO A 345 -17.77 3.75 11.42
CA PRO A 345 -19.00 4.18 12.07
C PRO A 345 -18.89 5.58 12.67
N TYR A 346 -17.69 6.12 12.76
CA TYR A 346 -17.42 7.49 13.24
C TYR A 346 -17.08 8.46 12.11
N SER A 347 -16.96 8.02 10.86
CA SER A 347 -16.72 8.94 9.74
C SER A 347 -17.91 9.90 9.58
N LYS A 348 -17.58 11.14 9.23
CA LYS A 348 -18.56 12.13 8.79
C LYS A 348 -19.12 11.70 7.43
N GLU A 349 -20.40 11.87 7.25
CA GLU A 349 -21.09 11.62 5.99
C GLU A 349 -20.79 12.72 4.99
N ASN A 350 -20.65 12.36 3.73
CA ASN A 350 -20.41 13.31 2.63
C ASN A 350 -19.30 14.33 2.95
N PHE A 351 -18.16 13.83 3.43
CA PHE A 351 -17.06 14.68 3.88
C PHE A 351 -15.90 14.61 2.90
N VAL A 352 -15.57 15.72 2.27
CA VAL A 352 -14.38 15.88 1.43
C VAL A 352 -13.32 16.66 2.20
N SER A 353 -12.14 16.09 2.35
CA SER A 353 -11.02 16.69 3.08
C SER A 353 -10.05 17.38 2.14
N ASP A 354 -9.78 18.66 2.42
CA ASP A 354 -8.75 19.48 1.77
C ASP A 354 -7.41 19.48 2.52
N THR A 355 -7.31 18.73 3.60
CA THR A 355 -6.05 18.61 4.35
C THR A 355 -5.05 17.82 3.51
N LEU A 356 -3.81 18.34 3.43
CA LEU A 356 -2.70 17.64 2.77
C LEU A 356 -2.36 16.38 3.56
N LEU A 357 -2.63 15.22 2.97
CA LEU A 357 -2.40 13.91 3.56
C LEU A 357 -1.56 13.04 2.62
N SER A 358 -0.99 11.98 3.18
CA SER A 358 -0.26 10.96 2.41
C SER A 358 -0.32 9.59 3.10
N HIS A 359 0.36 8.59 2.56
CA HIS A 359 0.49 7.28 3.22
C HIS A 359 1.04 7.40 4.64
N LEU A 360 1.92 8.37 4.88
CA LEU A 360 2.45 8.66 6.22
C LEU A 360 1.36 9.15 7.19
N SER A 361 0.29 9.75 6.70
CA SER A 361 -0.84 10.17 7.53
C SER A 361 -1.59 8.98 8.15
N ILE A 362 -1.69 7.86 7.43
CA ILE A 362 -2.28 6.62 7.94
C ILE A 362 -1.34 5.97 8.96
N LEU A 363 -0.04 5.97 8.70
CA LEU A 363 0.96 5.51 9.65
C LEU A 363 0.90 6.35 10.94
N HIS A 364 0.93 7.67 10.82
CA HIS A 364 0.86 8.59 11.96
C HIS A 364 -0.47 8.46 12.75
N PHE A 365 -1.60 8.22 12.05
CA PHE A 365 -2.87 7.91 12.73
C PHE A 365 -2.78 6.62 13.54
N THR A 366 -2.13 5.59 13.01
CA THR A 366 -1.90 4.34 13.73
C THR A 366 -1.06 4.58 14.98
N GLU A 367 0.03 5.32 14.86
CA GLU A 367 0.90 5.68 16.00
C GLU A 367 0.14 6.53 17.03
N TYR A 368 -0.57 7.55 16.59
CA TYR A 368 -1.40 8.41 17.46
C TYR A 368 -2.46 7.60 18.22
N ASN A 369 -3.15 6.69 17.52
CA ASN A 369 -4.26 5.93 18.12
C ASN A 369 -3.79 5.01 19.24
N TRP A 370 -2.63 4.41 19.13
CA TRP A 370 -2.04 3.56 20.18
C TRP A 370 -0.97 4.25 21.03
N MET A 371 -0.89 5.57 20.98
CA MET A 371 0.08 6.39 21.75
C MET A 371 1.53 5.94 21.54
N LEU A 372 1.86 5.55 20.31
CA LEU A 372 3.21 5.17 19.92
C LEU A 372 3.99 6.43 19.51
N PRO A 373 5.30 6.50 19.75
CA PRO A 373 6.11 7.57 19.21
C PRO A 373 6.17 7.44 17.67
N PRO A 374 6.20 8.53 16.92
CA PRO A 374 6.39 8.45 15.47
C PRO A 374 7.69 7.69 15.12
N LEU A 375 7.64 6.86 14.07
CA LEU A 375 8.78 6.07 13.59
C LEU A 375 9.94 6.95 13.15
N ASP A 376 9.61 8.10 12.54
CA ASP A 376 10.59 9.08 12.11
C ASP A 376 10.00 10.49 12.05
N GLU A 377 10.83 11.44 11.63
CA GLU A 377 10.46 12.86 11.55
C GLU A 377 9.39 13.13 10.48
N LEU A 378 9.37 12.38 9.37
CA LEU A 378 8.39 12.53 8.31
C LEU A 378 7.00 12.07 8.77
N ALA A 379 6.93 10.92 9.43
CA ALA A 379 5.70 10.45 10.05
C ALA A 379 5.19 11.48 11.08
N ALA A 380 6.07 12.02 11.92
CA ALA A 380 5.73 13.03 12.92
C ALA A 380 5.19 14.35 12.33
N GLN A 381 5.67 14.74 11.14
CA GLN A 381 5.27 15.98 10.45
C GLN A 381 4.03 15.80 9.57
N SER A 382 3.63 14.56 9.25
CA SER A 382 2.46 14.31 8.43
C SER A 382 1.18 14.65 9.19
N ASN A 383 0.20 15.23 8.49
CA ASN A 383 -1.07 15.57 9.09
C ASN A 383 -1.86 14.31 9.48
N LEU A 384 -2.58 14.38 10.60
CA LEU A 384 -3.47 13.33 11.05
C LEU A 384 -4.84 13.43 10.36
N PRO A 385 -5.43 12.35 9.87
CA PRO A 385 -6.75 12.34 9.23
C PRO A 385 -7.91 12.41 10.25
N LEU A 386 -7.72 13.11 11.37
CA LEU A 386 -8.72 13.16 12.45
C LEU A 386 -9.99 13.91 12.06
N GLU A 387 -9.90 14.82 11.11
CA GLU A 387 -11.04 15.61 10.64
C GLU A 387 -12.13 14.77 9.94
N PHE A 388 -11.77 13.58 9.45
CA PHE A 388 -12.76 12.65 8.90
C PHE A 388 -13.75 12.13 9.94
N PHE A 389 -13.39 12.17 11.21
CA PHE A 389 -14.16 11.51 12.28
C PHE A 389 -14.93 12.49 13.15
N ASN A 390 -16.06 12.01 13.63
CA ASN A 390 -16.79 12.60 14.74
C ASN A 390 -16.92 11.56 15.87
N PHE A 391 -15.92 11.52 16.74
CA PHE A 391 -15.89 10.55 17.85
C PHE A 391 -16.90 10.86 18.98
N SER A 392 -17.62 11.97 18.89
CA SER A 392 -18.72 12.28 19.83
C SER A 392 -20.07 11.70 19.40
N GLN A 393 -20.18 11.19 18.18
CA GLN A 393 -21.41 10.51 17.74
C GLN A 393 -21.44 9.04 18.21
N ALA A 394 -22.65 8.47 18.29
CA ALA A 394 -22.79 7.02 18.39
C ALA A 394 -22.28 6.34 17.11
N PRO A 395 -21.74 5.10 17.19
CA PRO A 395 -21.36 4.37 15.99
C PRO A 395 -22.54 4.26 15.02
N ARG A 396 -22.32 4.67 13.76
CA ARG A 396 -23.34 4.55 12.70
C ARG A 396 -23.57 3.07 12.35
N ALA A 397 -24.79 2.77 11.95
CA ALA A 397 -25.11 1.45 11.40
C ALA A 397 -24.30 1.19 10.13
N PRO A 398 -23.98 -0.08 9.80
CA PRO A 398 -23.28 -0.43 8.57
C PRO A 398 -24.15 -0.13 7.34
N ILE A 399 -23.51 0.27 6.25
CA ILE A 399 -24.13 0.44 4.92
C ILE A 399 -23.52 -0.59 3.99
N ILE A 400 -24.29 -1.63 3.70
CA ILE A 400 -23.85 -2.74 2.88
C ILE A 400 -24.10 -2.42 1.42
N LEU A 401 -23.05 -2.29 0.64
CA LEU A 401 -23.14 -2.00 -0.79
C LEU A 401 -23.21 -3.29 -1.62
N GLY A 402 -24.17 -3.31 -2.55
CA GLY A 402 -24.31 -4.35 -3.56
C GLY A 402 -24.45 -5.78 -3.01
N SER A 403 -24.43 -6.75 -3.90
CA SER A 403 -24.38 -8.16 -3.53
C SER A 403 -22.95 -8.68 -3.64
N PRO A 404 -22.32 -9.07 -2.55
CA PRO A 404 -20.95 -9.62 -2.57
C PRO A 404 -20.90 -11.05 -3.17
N SER A 405 -21.95 -11.52 -3.85
CA SER A 405 -22.11 -12.90 -4.30
C SER A 405 -21.06 -13.40 -5.29
N ILE A 406 -20.03 -12.61 -5.59
CA ILE A 406 -18.90 -13.03 -6.42
C ILE A 406 -17.66 -13.38 -5.56
N TYR A 407 -17.65 -13.07 -4.26
CA TYR A 407 -16.53 -13.33 -3.37
C TYR A 407 -16.96 -13.89 -2.00
N PRO A 408 -16.28 -14.87 -1.43
CA PRO A 408 -14.90 -15.22 -1.76
C PRO A 408 -14.84 -16.06 -3.05
N ILE A 409 -13.90 -15.77 -3.94
CA ILE A 409 -13.47 -16.78 -4.90
C ILE A 409 -12.97 -17.94 -4.03
N PRO A 410 -13.62 -19.13 -4.06
CA PRO A 410 -12.97 -20.26 -3.45
C PRO A 410 -11.61 -20.38 -4.13
N TYR A 411 -10.55 -20.44 -3.36
CA TYR A 411 -9.23 -20.78 -3.87
C TYR A 411 -9.35 -22.15 -4.55
N GLN A 412 -9.70 -22.14 -5.81
CA GLN A 412 -9.48 -23.29 -6.67
C GLN A 412 -7.99 -23.21 -6.95
N SER A 413 -7.23 -24.10 -6.33
CA SER A 413 -5.89 -24.43 -6.78
C SER A 413 -5.93 -24.44 -8.30
N LEU A 414 -5.28 -23.44 -8.93
CA LEU A 414 -5.10 -23.45 -10.37
C LEU A 414 -4.53 -24.83 -10.72
N PRO A 415 -5.13 -25.57 -11.67
CA PRO A 415 -4.59 -26.84 -12.08
C PRO A 415 -3.15 -26.59 -12.52
N ASN A 416 -2.24 -27.38 -11.95
CA ASN A 416 -0.81 -27.32 -12.12
C ASN A 416 -0.38 -26.72 -13.48
N GLY A 417 0.24 -25.57 -13.46
CA GLY A 417 1.27 -25.23 -14.43
C GLY A 417 0.89 -24.41 -15.65
N SER A 418 -0.17 -23.60 -15.64
CA SER A 418 -0.28 -22.57 -16.66
C SER A 418 -0.94 -21.32 -16.09
N LEU A 419 -0.13 -20.38 -15.63
CA LEU A 419 -0.47 -18.97 -15.77
C LEU A 419 -0.76 -18.79 -17.27
N PRO A 420 -1.92 -18.24 -17.69
CA PRO A 420 -2.02 -17.69 -19.02
C PRO A 420 -0.89 -16.67 -19.06
N GLY A 421 0.12 -16.89 -19.92
CA GLY A 421 1.35 -16.14 -19.88
C GLY A 421 1.03 -14.65 -19.85
N VAL A 422 1.26 -14.04 -18.71
CA VAL A 422 1.78 -12.68 -18.70
C VAL A 422 3.00 -12.80 -19.62
N PRO A 423 3.08 -12.05 -20.71
CA PRO A 423 4.25 -12.10 -21.53
C PRO A 423 5.40 -11.53 -20.70
N ILE A 424 6.03 -12.41 -19.89
CA ILE A 424 7.34 -12.20 -19.26
C ILE A 424 8.40 -11.94 -20.37
N GLY A 425 7.95 -11.95 -21.62
CA GLY A 425 8.79 -11.79 -22.80
C GLY A 425 9.43 -10.43 -22.99
N PHE A 426 8.90 -9.35 -22.44
CA PHE A 426 9.48 -8.03 -22.69
C PHE A 426 10.53 -7.62 -21.65
N GLU A 427 10.36 -7.93 -20.38
CA GLU A 427 11.34 -7.53 -19.36
C GLU A 427 12.57 -8.44 -19.30
N LEU A 428 12.42 -9.76 -19.46
CA LEU A 428 13.57 -10.68 -19.53
C LEU A 428 14.44 -10.45 -20.77
N THR A 429 13.85 -10.04 -21.90
CA THR A 429 14.63 -9.72 -23.12
C THR A 429 15.43 -8.43 -22.93
N SER A 430 14.91 -7.44 -22.20
CA SER A 430 15.63 -6.20 -21.91
C SER A 430 16.79 -6.43 -20.94
N ILE A 431 16.60 -7.25 -19.91
CA ILE A 431 17.66 -7.59 -18.94
C ILE A 431 18.72 -8.46 -19.60
N VAL A 432 18.34 -9.46 -20.40
CA VAL A 432 19.28 -10.32 -21.13
C VAL A 432 20.05 -9.49 -22.17
N ALA A 433 19.38 -8.57 -22.87
CA ALA A 433 20.05 -7.67 -23.82
C ALA A 433 21.03 -6.71 -23.12
N ALA A 434 20.67 -6.16 -21.95
CA ALA A 434 21.55 -5.31 -21.15
C ALA A 434 22.78 -6.07 -20.62
N VAL A 435 22.59 -7.29 -20.11
CA VAL A 435 23.69 -8.14 -19.63
C VAL A 435 24.62 -8.56 -20.78
N ILE A 436 24.07 -8.89 -21.96
CA ILE A 436 24.85 -9.23 -23.14
C ILE A 436 25.63 -8.01 -23.64
N LEU A 437 24.99 -6.81 -23.64
CA LEU A 437 25.64 -5.56 -24.05
C LEU A 437 26.77 -5.17 -23.07
N LEU A 438 26.54 -5.30 -21.78
CA LEU A 438 27.54 -5.05 -20.73
C LEU A 438 28.73 -6.05 -20.88
N GLY A 439 28.43 -7.32 -21.08
CA GLY A 439 29.44 -8.36 -21.34
C GLY A 439 30.24 -8.11 -22.62
N TYR A 440 29.61 -7.60 -23.68
CA TYR A 440 30.25 -7.23 -24.91
C TYR A 440 31.15 -5.99 -24.75
N LEU A 441 30.69 -4.98 -24.03
CA LEU A 441 31.43 -3.75 -23.76
C LEU A 441 32.66 -3.99 -22.85
N THR A 442 32.51 -4.86 -21.85
CA THR A 442 33.63 -5.25 -20.98
C THR A 442 34.70 -6.06 -21.74
N ARG A 443 34.30 -7.01 -22.62
CA ARG A 443 35.23 -7.74 -23.49
C ARG A 443 35.96 -6.83 -24.49
N ARG A 444 35.34 -5.75 -24.95
CA ARG A 444 35.96 -4.79 -25.85
C ARG A 444 37.00 -3.90 -25.12
N LYS A 445 36.79 -3.60 -23.84
CA LYS A 445 37.75 -2.85 -23.00
C LYS A 445 39.00 -3.69 -22.68
N THR A 446 38.84 -4.99 -22.41
CA THR A 446 39.98 -5.87 -22.11
C THR A 446 40.84 -6.23 -23.34
N ARG A 447 40.31 -6.15 -24.58
CA ARG A 447 41.11 -6.33 -25.80
C ARG A 447 41.92 -5.12 -26.23
N ARG A 448 41.70 -3.92 -25.63
CA ARG A 448 42.47 -2.69 -25.97
C ARG A 448 43.66 -2.41 -25.06
N SER A 449 43.99 -3.27 -24.11
CA SER A 449 45.02 -3.01 -23.10
C SER A 449 46.20 -4.00 -23.14
N TYR A 450 46.51 -4.61 -24.30
CA TYR A 450 47.78 -5.27 -24.49
C TYR A 450 48.56 -4.58 -25.61
N PRO A 451 49.63 -3.82 -25.31
CA PRO A 451 50.60 -3.45 -26.31
C PRO A 451 51.49 -4.67 -26.60
N LEU A 452 51.58 -5.04 -27.89
CA LEU A 452 52.54 -6.00 -28.41
C LEU A 452 53.95 -5.50 -28.13
N GLY A 453 54.69 -6.22 -27.30
CA GLY A 453 56.11 -6.07 -27.19
C GLY A 453 56.79 -6.54 -28.48
N SER A 454 57.49 -5.67 -29.12
CA SER A 454 58.50 -6.01 -30.12
C SER A 454 59.85 -6.10 -29.42
N GLY A 455 60.42 -7.34 -29.40
CA GLY A 455 61.81 -7.53 -29.11
C GLY A 455 62.66 -7.10 -30.30
N ASN A 456 63.84 -6.77 -30.01
CA ASN A 456 65.16 -7.04 -30.66
C ASN A 456 66.09 -5.88 -30.48
N ASP A 457 67.15 -6.24 -29.92
CA ASP A 457 68.58 -6.46 -30.31
C ASP A 457 69.50 -5.28 -30.05
N GLU A 458 70.40 -5.66 -29.18
CA GLU A 458 71.89 -5.50 -29.31
C GLU A 458 72.45 -4.25 -30.05
N LYS A 459 73.17 -3.46 -29.36
CA LYS A 459 74.63 -3.41 -29.43
C LYS A 459 75.19 -2.14 -28.77
N GLN A 460 76.11 -2.41 -27.86
CA GLN A 460 77.48 -1.85 -27.74
C GLN A 460 77.73 -0.41 -28.24
N THR A 461 78.18 0.50 -27.42
CA THR A 461 79.66 0.82 -27.32
C THR A 461 79.83 2.27 -26.79
N ARG A 462 80.58 2.40 -25.72
CA ARG A 462 81.56 3.45 -25.38
C ARG A 462 81.23 4.95 -25.66
N MET A 463 81.13 5.75 -24.73
CA MET A 463 82.18 6.58 -24.07
C MET A 463 81.53 7.23 -22.83
#